data_fa69c2d7326d7da9dee173c699a79899
#
_entry.id   fa69c2d7326d7da9dee173c699a79899
#
_cell.length_a   1.000
_cell.length_b   1.000
_cell.length_c   1.000
_cell.angle_alpha   90.00
_cell.angle_beta   90.00
_cell.angle_gamma   90.00
#
_symmetry.space_group_name_H-M   'P 1'
#
loop_
_entity.id
_entity.type
_entity.pdbx_description
1 polymer ?
#
loop_
_entity_poly.entity_id
_entity_poly.type
_entity_poly.pdbx_seq_one_letter_code
_entity_poly.pdbx_strand_id
1 'polypeptide(L)'
;MKKQVVKSVAVFSSLLACGIAVHAAEWSDTSISYRYGTQFAEPFNSNAISKDILGLTHVSGYKYGSNFFNVDLLLSDKKDPASAGSTNGAQEAYVVYRHTLDLGKVTGSPFKFGPVRGVGIDAGFDFNVKTDAGYNSKKRMVVAGPSLMMDVPGFLNVSLLELWESNAPYSTFSSTSTPRYSYKPHMMLNLAWGIPLGSLPLSFEGFANFIAAKGKNEFGGSTAAETNIDMQVMYDMSGAVGAGKNSFKLGLEYQYWKNKFGNDASGPAGKGAFAKTPMIRAEYHF
;
A
#
# COMPACT_ATOMS: atom_id res chain seq x y z
N MET A 1 -14.02 13.88 27.30
CA MET A 1 -13.37 13.69 26.00
C MET A 1 -11.89 14.09 25.94
N LYS A 2 -11.33 14.99 26.78
CA LYS A 2 -9.91 15.41 26.74
C LYS A 2 -8.86 14.39 27.25
N LYS A 3 -9.25 13.36 28.01
CA LYS A 3 -8.31 12.39 28.62
C LYS A 3 -7.92 11.20 27.73
N GLN A 4 -8.63 10.91 26.64
CA GLN A 4 -8.29 9.80 25.74
C GLN A 4 -7.28 10.17 24.64
N VAL A 5 -7.26 11.42 24.22
CA VAL A 5 -6.33 11.90 23.18
C VAL A 5 -4.87 11.91 23.69
N VAL A 6 -4.67 12.21 24.98
CA VAL A 6 -3.33 12.27 25.58
C VAL A 6 -2.67 10.88 25.71
N LYS A 7 -3.46 9.81 25.87
CA LYS A 7 -2.91 8.45 25.96
C LYS A 7 -2.43 7.90 24.61
N SER A 8 -3.02 8.32 23.51
CA SER A 8 -2.63 7.86 22.16
C SER A 8 -1.34 8.54 21.66
N VAL A 9 -1.07 9.77 22.08
CA VAL A 9 0.16 10.49 21.73
C VAL A 9 1.37 9.95 22.53
N ALA A 10 1.16 9.52 23.79
CA ALA A 10 2.24 8.99 24.63
C ALA A 10 2.77 7.62 24.16
N VAL A 11 1.94 6.80 23.49
CA VAL A 11 2.36 5.51 22.93
C VAL A 11 3.22 5.70 21.65
N PHE A 12 2.99 6.75 20.88
CA PHE A 12 3.80 7.05 19.70
C PHE A 12 5.21 7.58 20.06
N SER A 13 5.34 8.26 21.18
CA SER A 13 6.63 8.83 21.62
C SER A 13 7.58 7.79 22.23
N SER A 14 7.08 6.65 22.72
CA SER A 14 7.91 5.61 23.35
C SER A 14 8.54 4.63 22.35
N LEU A 15 8.06 4.57 21.11
CA LEU A 15 8.65 3.74 20.04
C LEU A 15 9.90 4.37 19.39
N LEU A 16 10.15 5.65 19.63
CA LEU A 16 11.33 6.36 19.11
C LEU A 16 12.58 6.24 20.02
N ALA A 17 12.48 5.63 21.18
CA ALA A 17 13.56 5.57 22.18
C ALA A 17 14.32 4.23 22.27
N CYS A 18 13.98 3.23 21.43
CA CYS A 18 14.85 2.07 21.29
C CYS A 18 16.01 2.42 20.36
N GLY A 19 17.11 2.88 20.96
CA GLY A 19 18.42 3.02 20.30
C GLY A 19 18.97 1.67 19.87
N ILE A 20 18.40 1.07 18.83
CA ILE A 20 19.08 0.08 18.01
C ILE A 20 20.19 0.87 17.32
N ALA A 21 21.43 0.41 17.40
CA ALA A 21 22.54 0.98 16.62
C ALA A 21 22.11 0.95 15.14
N VAL A 22 21.54 2.05 14.67
CA VAL A 22 21.11 2.23 13.29
C VAL A 22 22.40 2.33 12.51
N HIS A 23 22.78 1.26 11.82
CA HIS A 23 23.71 1.41 10.72
C HIS A 23 23.10 2.43 9.78
N ALA A 24 23.79 3.56 9.63
CA ALA A 24 23.32 4.66 8.79
C ALA A 24 22.91 4.11 7.42
N ALA A 25 21.77 4.52 6.91
CA ALA A 25 21.35 4.17 5.56
C ALA A 25 22.45 4.66 4.59
N GLU A 26 22.82 3.81 3.63
CA GLU A 26 23.76 4.19 2.56
C GLU A 26 23.14 5.24 1.64
N TRP A 27 21.83 5.19 1.51
CA TRP A 27 20.99 6.16 0.82
C TRP A 27 19.57 6.11 1.37
N SER A 28 18.86 7.22 1.29
CA SER A 28 17.44 7.30 1.62
C SER A 28 16.74 8.36 0.79
N ASP A 29 15.44 8.20 0.63
CA ASP A 29 14.54 9.18 0.05
C ASP A 29 13.24 9.18 0.84
N THR A 30 12.75 10.35 1.17
CA THR A 30 11.47 10.52 1.88
C THR A 30 10.62 11.48 1.08
N SER A 31 9.37 11.14 0.86
CA SER A 31 8.43 12.00 0.16
C SER A 31 7.09 12.11 0.87
N ILE A 32 6.47 13.26 0.68
CA ILE A 32 5.04 13.45 0.94
C ILE A 32 4.33 13.53 -0.40
N SER A 33 3.13 12.96 -0.47
CA SER A 33 2.31 12.98 -1.69
C SER A 33 0.88 13.42 -1.40
N TYR A 34 0.27 14.02 -2.40
CA TYR A 34 -1.16 14.26 -2.47
C TYR A 34 -1.71 13.63 -3.74
N ARG A 35 -2.81 12.88 -3.59
CA ARG A 35 -3.52 12.24 -4.69
C ARG A 35 -5.00 12.56 -4.61
N TYR A 36 -5.62 12.76 -5.76
CA TYR A 36 -7.05 12.98 -5.85
C TYR A 36 -7.65 12.20 -7.02
N GLY A 37 -8.76 11.51 -6.75
CA GLY A 37 -9.54 10.80 -7.76
C GLY A 37 -11.02 10.74 -7.38
N THR A 38 -11.89 10.52 -8.39
CA THR A 38 -13.35 10.58 -8.23
C THR A 38 -14.07 9.28 -8.57
N GLN A 39 -13.31 8.21 -8.84
CA GLN A 39 -13.83 6.92 -9.29
C GLN A 39 -13.42 5.77 -8.38
N PHE A 40 -13.20 6.04 -7.09
CA PHE A 40 -12.93 4.96 -6.14
C PHE A 40 -14.18 4.10 -5.94
N ALA A 41 -13.93 2.81 -5.71
CA ALA A 41 -14.97 1.82 -5.50
C ALA A 41 -14.76 1.12 -4.15
N GLU A 42 -15.85 0.79 -3.46
CA GLU A 42 -15.84 0.01 -2.24
C GLU A 42 -16.85 -1.15 -2.35
N PRO A 43 -16.50 -2.39 -1.93
CA PRO A 43 -17.41 -3.52 -1.99
C PRO A 43 -18.76 -3.19 -1.34
N PHE A 44 -19.85 -3.65 -1.96
CA PHE A 44 -21.25 -3.39 -1.56
C PHE A 44 -21.69 -1.94 -1.64
N ASN A 45 -20.87 -1.04 -2.18
CA ASN A 45 -21.21 0.35 -2.44
C ASN A 45 -21.19 0.61 -3.96
N SER A 46 -22.35 0.98 -4.52
CA SER A 46 -22.47 1.21 -5.97
C SER A 46 -22.07 2.62 -6.41
N ASN A 47 -21.73 3.51 -5.49
CA ASN A 47 -21.36 4.88 -5.78
C ASN A 47 -19.90 4.99 -6.26
N ALA A 48 -19.65 5.91 -7.18
CA ALA A 48 -18.30 6.38 -7.45
C ALA A 48 -17.90 7.38 -6.35
N ILE A 49 -16.86 7.04 -5.59
CA ILE A 49 -16.39 7.78 -4.41
C ILE A 49 -15.25 8.70 -4.82
N SER A 50 -15.25 9.92 -4.30
CA SER A 50 -14.09 10.81 -4.41
C SER A 50 -13.23 10.66 -3.16
N LYS A 51 -11.90 10.59 -3.35
CA LYS A 51 -10.96 10.55 -2.22
C LYS A 51 -9.82 11.54 -2.43
N ASP A 52 -9.49 12.23 -1.34
CA ASP A 52 -8.22 12.90 -1.12
C ASP A 52 -7.31 11.93 -0.37
N ILE A 53 -6.06 11.77 -0.82
CA ILE A 53 -5.10 10.86 -0.19
C ILE A 53 -3.82 11.63 0.11
N LEU A 54 -3.43 11.66 1.37
CA LEU A 54 -2.15 12.17 1.83
C LEU A 54 -1.22 11.00 2.10
N GLY A 55 -0.09 10.95 1.42
CA GLY A 55 0.89 9.88 1.56
C GLY A 55 2.19 10.37 2.19
N LEU A 56 2.82 9.50 2.98
CA LEU A 56 4.20 9.61 3.41
C LEU A 56 4.92 8.34 3.00
N THR A 57 5.95 8.47 2.16
CA THR A 57 6.77 7.33 1.71
C THR A 57 8.20 7.53 2.15
N HIS A 58 8.83 6.48 2.65
CA HIS A 58 10.26 6.43 2.93
C HIS A 58 10.87 5.19 2.32
N VAL A 59 11.93 5.35 1.56
CA VAL A 59 12.76 4.27 1.03
C VAL A 59 14.19 4.46 1.50
N SER A 60 14.86 3.37 1.83
CA SER A 60 16.28 3.43 2.22
C SER A 60 17.00 2.14 1.87
N GLY A 61 18.28 2.25 1.53
CA GLY A 61 19.17 1.13 1.35
C GLY A 61 20.24 1.09 2.44
N TYR A 62 20.64 -0.10 2.81
CA TYR A 62 21.71 -0.35 3.75
C TYR A 62 22.59 -1.51 3.26
N LYS A 63 23.65 -1.82 3.98
CA LYS A 63 24.67 -2.83 3.60
C LYS A 63 24.10 -4.15 3.05
N TYR A 64 22.98 -4.63 3.57
CA TYR A 64 22.44 -5.95 3.23
C TYR A 64 21.09 -5.94 2.51
N GLY A 65 20.52 -4.77 2.22
CA GLY A 65 19.20 -4.73 1.60
C GLY A 65 18.59 -3.34 1.53
N SER A 66 17.26 -3.30 1.53
CA SER A 66 16.50 -2.07 1.44
C SER A 66 15.20 -2.15 2.26
N ASN A 67 14.68 -0.99 2.58
CA ASN A 67 13.42 -0.80 3.27
C ASN A 67 12.49 0.07 2.42
N PHE A 68 11.23 -0.23 2.46
CA PHE A 68 10.13 0.58 1.95
C PHE A 68 9.09 0.74 3.06
N PHE A 69 8.68 1.96 3.33
CA PHE A 69 7.61 2.29 4.27
C PHE A 69 6.67 3.29 3.62
N ASN A 70 5.37 3.05 3.71
CA ASN A 70 4.35 3.98 3.22
C ASN A 70 3.19 4.07 4.20
N VAL A 71 2.68 5.28 4.37
CA VAL A 71 1.42 5.55 5.07
C VAL A 71 0.53 6.38 4.16
N ASP A 72 -0.68 5.91 3.94
CA ASP A 72 -1.73 6.64 3.25
C ASP A 72 -2.84 7.00 4.23
N LEU A 73 -3.22 8.26 4.26
CA LEU A 73 -4.43 8.77 4.89
C LEU A 73 -5.43 9.09 3.79
N LEU A 74 -6.49 8.28 3.71
CA LEU A 74 -7.52 8.41 2.68
C LEU A 74 -8.76 9.06 3.28
N LEU A 75 -9.20 10.16 2.68
CA LEU A 75 -10.36 10.94 3.10
C LEU A 75 -11.41 10.86 1.99
N SER A 76 -12.49 10.13 2.25
CA SER A 76 -13.57 9.91 1.28
C SER A 76 -14.62 11.02 1.35
N ASP A 77 -15.34 11.22 0.26
CA ASP A 77 -16.59 12.02 0.27
C ASP A 77 -17.73 11.26 0.99
N LYS A 78 -18.87 11.92 1.17
CA LYS A 78 -20.06 11.36 1.87
C LYS A 78 -20.69 10.12 1.23
N LYS A 79 -20.28 9.75 0.00
CA LYS A 79 -20.72 8.52 -0.67
C LYS A 79 -20.08 7.26 -0.08
N ASP A 80 -19.04 7.43 0.75
CA ASP A 80 -18.44 6.42 1.61
C ASP A 80 -18.52 6.92 3.07
N PRO A 81 -19.68 6.78 3.73
CA PRO A 81 -19.96 7.47 4.99
C PRO A 81 -19.19 6.88 6.17
N ALA A 82 -18.77 7.74 7.10
CA ALA A 82 -18.09 7.35 8.34
C ALA A 82 -19.00 6.70 9.40
N SER A 83 -20.30 6.90 9.31
CA SER A 83 -21.31 6.26 10.16
C SER A 83 -22.66 6.28 9.46
N ALA A 84 -23.63 5.46 9.91
CA ALA A 84 -24.97 5.43 9.35
C ALA A 84 -25.63 6.82 9.44
N GLY A 85 -26.10 7.35 8.29
CA GLY A 85 -26.68 8.67 8.19
C GLY A 85 -25.68 9.84 8.29
N SER A 86 -24.38 9.59 8.34
CA SER A 86 -23.34 10.63 8.38
C SER A 86 -23.30 11.44 7.08
N THR A 87 -23.05 12.74 7.23
CA THR A 87 -22.67 13.64 6.13
C THR A 87 -21.16 13.70 5.91
N ASN A 88 -20.37 13.07 6.81
CA ASN A 88 -18.93 12.99 6.72
C ASN A 88 -18.53 11.71 5.99
N GLY A 89 -17.49 11.79 5.15
CA GLY A 89 -16.90 10.65 4.47
C GLY A 89 -16.09 9.78 5.41
N ALA A 90 -15.87 8.52 5.00
CA ALA A 90 -14.99 7.61 5.72
C ALA A 90 -13.54 8.12 5.70
N GLN A 91 -12.82 7.81 6.79
CA GLN A 91 -11.39 8.04 6.92
C GLN A 91 -10.69 6.69 7.04
N GLU A 92 -9.57 6.55 6.35
CA GLU A 92 -8.80 5.32 6.33
C GLU A 92 -7.33 5.64 6.52
N ALA A 93 -6.64 4.85 7.34
CA ALA A 93 -5.19 4.83 7.40
C ALA A 93 -4.71 3.46 6.91
N TYR A 94 -3.82 3.47 5.92
CA TYR A 94 -3.19 2.27 5.38
C TYR A 94 -1.68 2.38 5.51
N VAL A 95 -1.06 1.43 6.18
CA VAL A 95 0.39 1.37 6.42
C VAL A 95 0.95 0.14 5.76
N VAL A 96 2.04 0.31 5.01
CA VAL A 96 2.79 -0.77 4.38
C VAL A 96 4.25 -0.67 4.79
N TYR A 97 4.85 -1.78 5.19
CA TYR A 97 6.29 -1.91 5.35
C TYR A 97 6.78 -3.13 4.60
N ARG A 98 7.87 -2.98 3.87
CA ARG A 98 8.59 -4.07 3.20
C ARG A 98 10.08 -3.93 3.46
N HIS A 99 10.70 -5.06 3.73
CA HIS A 99 12.15 -5.20 3.86
C HIS A 99 12.61 -6.24 2.86
N THR A 100 13.59 -5.88 2.04
CA THR A 100 14.26 -6.80 1.11
C THR A 100 15.66 -7.08 1.61
N LEU A 101 15.94 -8.32 1.98
CA LEU A 101 17.29 -8.81 2.27
C LEU A 101 17.92 -9.30 0.98
N ASP A 102 19.00 -8.65 0.52
CA ASP A 102 19.75 -9.04 -0.68
C ASP A 102 20.74 -10.16 -0.32
N LEU A 103 20.48 -11.38 -0.78
CA LEU A 103 21.31 -12.55 -0.49
C LEU A 103 22.72 -12.43 -1.07
N GLY A 104 22.88 -11.72 -2.20
CA GLY A 104 24.20 -11.46 -2.78
C GLY A 104 25.05 -10.58 -1.88
N LYS A 105 24.46 -9.55 -1.29
CA LYS A 105 25.11 -8.67 -0.33
C LYS A 105 25.45 -9.38 0.99
N VAL A 106 24.57 -10.28 1.45
CA VAL A 106 24.77 -11.05 2.68
C VAL A 106 25.91 -12.07 2.54
N THR A 107 25.93 -12.78 1.40
CA THR A 107 26.90 -13.87 1.17
C THR A 107 28.21 -13.40 0.54
N GLY A 108 28.25 -12.16 0.03
CA GLY A 108 29.39 -11.64 -0.74
C GLY A 108 29.50 -12.23 -2.16
N SER A 109 28.49 -12.96 -2.63
CA SER A 109 28.46 -13.63 -3.93
C SER A 109 27.22 -13.20 -4.72
N PRO A 110 27.36 -12.54 -5.88
CA PRO A 110 26.22 -12.08 -6.64
C PRO A 110 25.44 -13.26 -7.22
N PHE A 111 24.13 -13.28 -6.98
CA PHE A 111 23.18 -14.23 -7.60
C PHE A 111 22.62 -13.60 -8.88
N LYS A 112 23.44 -13.61 -9.97
CA LYS A 112 23.06 -13.05 -11.27
C LYS A 112 22.84 -14.15 -12.30
N PHE A 113 21.71 -14.12 -13.01
CA PHE A 113 21.42 -15.03 -14.12
C PHE A 113 20.37 -14.44 -15.06
N GLY A 114 20.60 -14.51 -16.37
CA GLY A 114 19.70 -13.91 -17.36
C GLY A 114 19.39 -12.44 -17.03
N PRO A 115 18.12 -12.02 -16.96
CA PRO A 115 17.71 -10.66 -16.63
C PRO A 115 17.67 -10.39 -15.11
N VAL A 116 18.08 -11.33 -14.27
CA VAL A 116 18.09 -11.18 -12.81
C VAL A 116 19.45 -10.66 -12.36
N ARG A 117 19.47 -9.49 -11.70
CA ARG A 117 20.68 -8.90 -11.10
C ARG A 117 20.95 -9.35 -9.67
N GLY A 118 19.95 -9.93 -9.01
CA GLY A 118 20.06 -10.38 -7.62
C GLY A 118 18.84 -11.15 -7.14
N VAL A 119 19.04 -11.92 -6.07
CA VAL A 119 17.99 -12.68 -5.38
C VAL A 119 17.90 -12.20 -3.94
N GLY A 120 16.71 -12.05 -3.42
CA GLY A 120 16.46 -11.60 -2.07
C GLY A 120 15.35 -12.38 -1.35
N ILE A 121 15.13 -11.99 -0.11
CA ILE A 121 13.98 -12.38 0.70
C ILE A 121 13.27 -11.11 1.09
N ASP A 122 12.00 -11.03 0.75
CA ASP A 122 11.12 -9.96 1.20
C ASP A 122 10.34 -10.40 2.42
N ALA A 123 10.21 -9.51 3.40
CA ALA A 123 9.34 -9.65 4.55
C ALA A 123 8.72 -8.30 4.90
N GLY A 124 7.52 -8.30 5.47
CA GLY A 124 6.87 -7.05 5.82
C GLY A 124 5.49 -7.23 6.44
N PHE A 125 4.82 -6.10 6.58
CA PHE A 125 3.46 -6.07 7.12
C PHE A 125 2.63 -4.97 6.47
N ASP A 126 1.29 -5.18 6.51
CA ASP A 126 0.29 -4.17 6.22
C ASP A 126 -0.63 -4.00 7.42
N PHE A 127 -1.03 -2.78 7.65
CA PHE A 127 -1.98 -2.41 8.68
C PHE A 127 -3.01 -1.45 8.11
N ASN A 128 -4.31 -1.69 8.39
CA ASN A 128 -5.38 -0.84 7.91
C ASN A 128 -6.42 -0.63 9.01
N VAL A 129 -6.93 0.58 9.09
CA VAL A 129 -8.12 0.95 9.86
C VAL A 129 -8.96 1.92 9.04
N LYS A 130 -10.27 1.68 9.03
CA LYS A 130 -11.24 2.51 8.30
C LYS A 130 -12.46 2.78 9.17
N THR A 131 -13.07 3.97 9.03
CA THR A 131 -14.26 4.41 9.76
C THR A 131 -15.55 4.25 8.96
N ASP A 132 -15.58 3.32 7.99
CA ASP A 132 -16.73 3.05 7.14
C ASP A 132 -17.99 2.69 7.95
N ALA A 133 -19.14 3.20 7.55
CA ALA A 133 -20.43 2.93 8.22
C ALA A 133 -20.91 1.49 8.05
N GLY A 134 -20.60 0.86 6.91
CA GLY A 134 -21.01 -0.51 6.57
C GLY A 134 -20.01 -1.57 7.01
N TYR A 135 -18.70 -1.24 6.92
CA TYR A 135 -17.63 -2.20 7.11
C TYR A 135 -16.36 -1.52 7.62
N ASN A 136 -16.27 -1.31 8.89
CA ASN A 136 -15.17 -0.65 9.56
C ASN A 136 -13.97 -1.60 9.68
N SER A 137 -13.12 -1.69 8.66
CA SER A 137 -12.02 -2.65 8.59
C SER A 137 -10.93 -2.40 9.64
N LYS A 138 -10.32 -3.48 10.12
CA LYS A 138 -9.16 -3.47 11.04
C LYS A 138 -8.20 -4.58 10.62
N LYS A 139 -7.71 -4.46 9.39
CA LYS A 139 -6.86 -5.45 8.76
C LYS A 139 -5.46 -5.46 9.38
N ARG A 140 -4.89 -6.64 9.50
CA ARG A 140 -3.47 -6.88 9.79
C ARG A 140 -2.99 -7.98 8.86
N MET A 141 -1.83 -7.78 8.26
CA MET A 141 -1.23 -8.74 7.36
C MET A 141 0.29 -8.78 7.58
N VAL A 142 0.85 -9.97 7.54
CA VAL A 142 2.30 -10.21 7.47
C VAL A 142 2.56 -10.90 6.15
N VAL A 143 3.70 -10.59 5.52
CA VAL A 143 4.11 -11.19 4.26
C VAL A 143 5.57 -11.62 4.35
N ALA A 144 5.91 -12.74 3.69
CA ALA A 144 7.30 -13.16 3.51
C ALA A 144 7.45 -14.06 2.28
N GLY A 145 8.59 -13.99 1.61
CA GLY A 145 8.90 -14.88 0.50
C GLY A 145 10.12 -14.46 -0.32
N PRO A 146 10.50 -15.24 -1.33
CA PRO A 146 11.61 -14.95 -2.23
C PRO A 146 11.30 -13.77 -3.15
N SER A 147 12.35 -13.04 -3.51
CA SER A 147 12.32 -11.90 -4.41
C SER A 147 13.42 -11.96 -5.45
N LEU A 148 13.11 -11.59 -6.68
CA LEU A 148 14.02 -11.41 -7.78
C LEU A 148 14.17 -9.92 -8.08
N MET A 149 15.39 -9.41 -8.05
CA MET A 149 15.71 -8.05 -8.46
C MET A 149 16.14 -8.09 -9.93
N MET A 150 15.38 -7.43 -10.79
CA MET A 150 15.63 -7.45 -12.23
C MET A 150 16.67 -6.40 -12.64
N ASP A 151 17.42 -6.70 -13.70
CA ASP A 151 18.42 -5.80 -14.28
C ASP A 151 17.74 -4.82 -15.27
N VAL A 152 17.22 -3.74 -14.74
CA VAL A 152 16.54 -2.66 -15.48
C VAL A 152 17.06 -1.30 -15.00
N PRO A 153 16.93 -0.22 -15.81
CA PRO A 153 17.13 1.14 -15.30
C PRO A 153 16.18 1.41 -14.12
N GLY A 154 16.73 1.94 -13.01
CA GLY A 154 15.97 2.07 -11.76
C GLY A 154 15.82 0.73 -11.05
N PHE A 155 14.58 0.29 -10.81
CA PHE A 155 14.34 -1.02 -10.20
C PHE A 155 13.05 -1.68 -10.72
N LEU A 156 13.06 -3.00 -10.72
CA LEU A 156 11.90 -3.87 -10.84
C LEU A 156 12.15 -5.09 -9.95
N ASN A 157 11.35 -5.28 -8.92
CA ASN A 157 11.38 -6.44 -8.05
C ASN A 157 10.16 -7.32 -8.33
N VAL A 158 10.36 -8.62 -8.38
CA VAL A 158 9.32 -9.63 -8.56
C VAL A 158 9.38 -10.59 -7.39
N SER A 159 8.36 -10.59 -6.54
CA SER A 159 8.36 -11.36 -5.29
C SER A 159 7.18 -12.32 -5.24
N LEU A 160 7.43 -13.55 -4.79
CA LEU A 160 6.39 -14.52 -4.50
C LEU A 160 6.25 -14.63 -2.99
N LEU A 161 5.17 -14.04 -2.46
CA LEU A 161 4.98 -13.86 -1.03
C LEU A 161 3.86 -14.76 -0.51
N GLU A 162 4.04 -15.38 0.64
CA GLU A 162 2.96 -15.92 1.44
C GLU A 162 2.41 -14.83 2.36
N LEU A 163 1.08 -14.77 2.47
CA LEU A 163 0.33 -13.79 3.23
C LEU A 163 -0.39 -14.46 4.40
N TRP A 164 -0.21 -13.91 5.59
CA TRP A 164 -0.97 -14.21 6.82
C TRP A 164 -1.78 -12.99 7.18
N GLU A 165 -3.07 -13.03 6.85
CA GLU A 165 -3.98 -11.90 6.98
C GLU A 165 -5.05 -12.17 8.04
N SER A 166 -5.45 -11.13 8.76
CA SER A 166 -6.57 -11.14 9.69
C SER A 166 -7.33 -9.83 9.66
N ASN A 167 -8.63 -9.89 10.01
CA ASN A 167 -9.49 -8.71 10.12
C ASN A 167 -10.39 -8.81 11.34
N ALA A 168 -10.90 -7.67 11.82
CA ALA A 168 -11.86 -7.57 12.92
C ALA A 168 -12.81 -6.39 12.64
N PRO A 169 -13.62 -6.46 11.57
CA PRO A 169 -14.46 -5.34 11.19
C PRO A 169 -15.61 -5.15 12.16
N TYR A 170 -16.14 -3.93 12.19
CA TYR A 170 -17.48 -3.68 12.70
C TYR A 170 -18.47 -3.90 11.56
N SER A 171 -19.52 -4.63 11.81
CA SER A 171 -20.62 -4.83 10.85
C SER A 171 -21.90 -4.15 11.35
N THR A 172 -22.46 -3.27 10.54
CA THR A 172 -23.76 -2.68 10.83
C THR A 172 -24.90 -3.68 10.73
N PHE A 173 -24.76 -4.77 9.95
CA PHE A 173 -25.74 -5.85 9.89
C PHE A 173 -25.95 -6.54 11.24
N SER A 174 -24.86 -6.78 11.96
CA SER A 174 -24.90 -7.40 13.28
C SER A 174 -24.89 -6.39 14.42
N SER A 175 -24.68 -5.09 14.14
CA SER A 175 -24.48 -4.02 15.12
C SER A 175 -23.42 -4.33 16.17
N THR A 176 -22.44 -5.15 15.81
CA THR A 176 -21.37 -5.62 16.71
C THR A 176 -20.00 -5.59 16.04
N SER A 177 -18.96 -5.53 16.85
CA SER A 177 -17.59 -5.81 16.39
C SER A 177 -17.44 -7.30 16.16
N THR A 178 -16.95 -7.67 14.97
CA THR A 178 -16.61 -9.04 14.65
C THR A 178 -15.32 -9.42 15.41
N PRO A 179 -15.27 -10.60 16.09
CA PRO A 179 -14.01 -11.12 16.63
C PRO A 179 -12.94 -11.19 15.54
N ARG A 180 -11.66 -11.05 15.91
CA ARG A 180 -10.58 -11.13 14.92
C ARG A 180 -10.59 -12.49 14.25
N TYR A 181 -10.77 -12.47 12.95
CA TYR A 181 -10.79 -13.63 12.06
C TYR A 181 -9.48 -13.70 11.28
N SER A 182 -8.86 -14.88 11.24
CA SER A 182 -7.66 -15.14 10.43
C SER A 182 -8.07 -15.89 9.17
N TYR A 183 -7.71 -15.33 8.02
CA TYR A 183 -7.89 -16.00 6.73
C TYR A 183 -6.90 -17.15 6.57
N LYS A 184 -7.15 -18.04 5.62
CA LYS A 184 -6.15 -19.05 5.26
C LYS A 184 -4.91 -18.39 4.69
N PRO A 185 -3.69 -18.84 5.01
CA PRO A 185 -2.49 -18.40 4.32
C PRO A 185 -2.67 -18.56 2.80
N HIS A 186 -2.21 -17.57 2.04
CA HIS A 186 -2.41 -17.53 0.60
C HIS A 186 -1.26 -16.78 -0.07
N MET A 187 -1.07 -17.06 -1.36
CA MET A 187 0.07 -16.54 -2.10
C MET A 187 -0.26 -15.21 -2.81
N MET A 188 0.76 -14.38 -2.95
CA MET A 188 0.73 -13.16 -3.76
C MET A 188 1.97 -13.12 -4.66
N LEU A 189 1.77 -12.94 -5.95
CA LEU A 189 2.82 -12.44 -6.84
C LEU A 189 2.78 -10.92 -6.78
N ASN A 190 3.86 -10.34 -6.28
CA ASN A 190 4.05 -8.89 -6.20
C ASN A 190 5.11 -8.44 -7.21
N LEU A 191 4.81 -7.39 -7.94
CA LEU A 191 5.76 -6.63 -8.74
C LEU A 191 5.81 -5.21 -8.17
N ALA A 192 7.01 -4.65 -8.02
CA ALA A 192 7.21 -3.26 -7.64
C ALA A 192 8.29 -2.64 -8.54
N TRP A 193 8.03 -1.46 -9.09
CA TRP A 193 8.93 -0.83 -10.05
C TRP A 193 9.02 0.68 -9.88
N GLY A 194 10.19 1.21 -10.29
CA GLY A 194 10.45 2.63 -10.47
C GLY A 194 11.47 2.77 -11.61
N ILE A 195 10.99 3.06 -12.81
CA ILE A 195 11.75 3.02 -14.06
C ILE A 195 11.80 4.42 -14.65
N PRO A 196 13.01 5.05 -14.77
CA PRO A 196 13.17 6.29 -15.51
C PRO A 196 12.93 6.06 -17.01
N LEU A 197 12.24 6.98 -17.68
CA LEU A 197 11.88 6.86 -19.09
C LEU A 197 12.95 7.52 -19.98
N GLY A 198 14.08 6.85 -20.12
CA GLY A 198 15.21 7.30 -20.92
C GLY A 198 15.82 8.61 -20.39
N SER A 199 16.06 9.58 -21.28
CA SER A 199 16.58 10.90 -20.93
C SER A 199 15.51 11.93 -20.55
N LEU A 200 14.24 11.55 -20.61
CA LEU A 200 13.12 12.44 -20.28
C LEU A 200 13.05 12.64 -18.76
N PRO A 201 12.57 13.78 -18.29
CA PRO A 201 12.31 14.00 -16.85
C PRO A 201 11.01 13.28 -16.41
N LEU A 202 10.88 12.02 -16.81
CA LEU A 202 9.72 11.17 -16.58
C LEU A 202 10.15 9.87 -15.92
N SER A 203 9.31 9.36 -15.02
CA SER A 203 9.40 8.00 -14.46
C SER A 203 8.08 7.26 -14.57
N PHE A 204 8.15 5.94 -14.72
CA PHE A 204 7.02 5.03 -14.61
C PHE A 204 7.22 4.21 -13.33
N GLU A 205 6.31 4.39 -12.38
CA GLU A 205 6.43 3.86 -11.03
C GLU A 205 5.15 3.10 -10.65
N GLY A 206 5.24 2.19 -9.69
CA GLY A 206 4.05 1.52 -9.20
C GLY A 206 4.28 0.12 -8.65
N PHE A 207 3.16 -0.59 -8.46
CA PHE A 207 3.15 -1.99 -8.07
C PHE A 207 1.99 -2.75 -8.72
N ALA A 208 2.12 -4.08 -8.77
CA ALA A 208 1.05 -5.00 -9.13
C ALA A 208 1.03 -6.18 -8.17
N ASN A 209 -0.13 -6.44 -7.57
CA ASN A 209 -0.37 -7.57 -6.69
C ASN A 209 -1.41 -8.50 -7.32
N PHE A 210 -1.03 -9.76 -7.53
CA PHE A 210 -1.91 -10.84 -7.93
C PHE A 210 -2.04 -11.79 -6.75
N ILE A 211 -3.17 -11.72 -6.04
CA ILE A 211 -3.38 -12.37 -4.74
C ILE A 211 -4.34 -13.54 -4.92
N ALA A 212 -3.95 -14.71 -4.46
CA ALA A 212 -4.81 -15.90 -4.47
C ALA A 212 -6.01 -15.75 -3.52
N ALA A 213 -7.07 -16.51 -3.76
CA ALA A 213 -8.20 -16.55 -2.84
C ALA A 213 -7.76 -17.03 -1.46
N LYS A 214 -8.24 -16.34 -0.41
CA LYS A 214 -7.86 -16.55 1.00
C LYS A 214 -8.85 -17.43 1.77
N GLY A 215 -9.61 -18.24 1.04
CA GLY A 215 -10.59 -19.17 1.61
C GLY A 215 -11.93 -18.51 1.89
N LYS A 216 -12.38 -18.57 3.13
CA LYS A 216 -13.61 -17.90 3.57
C LYS A 216 -13.29 -16.57 4.25
N ASN A 217 -14.22 -15.63 4.12
CA ASN A 217 -14.17 -14.38 4.87
C ASN A 217 -14.78 -14.56 6.27
N GLU A 218 -14.71 -13.51 7.10
CA GLU A 218 -15.20 -13.46 8.48
C GLU A 218 -16.72 -13.67 8.62
N PHE A 219 -17.45 -13.65 7.52
CA PHE A 219 -18.90 -13.92 7.46
C PHE A 219 -19.22 -15.30 6.82
N GLY A 220 -18.19 -16.12 6.54
CA GLY A 220 -18.32 -17.45 5.97
C GLY A 220 -18.46 -17.50 4.45
N GLY A 221 -18.47 -16.35 3.76
CA GLY A 221 -18.48 -16.26 2.29
C GLY A 221 -17.14 -16.68 1.68
N SER A 222 -17.17 -17.30 0.48
CA SER A 222 -15.94 -17.60 -0.25
C SER A 222 -15.30 -16.32 -0.80
N THR A 223 -13.97 -16.26 -0.77
CA THR A 223 -13.21 -15.15 -1.35
C THR A 223 -12.76 -15.47 -2.78
N ALA A 224 -12.63 -14.44 -3.60
CA ALA A 224 -12.10 -14.53 -4.96
C ALA A 224 -10.61 -14.13 -4.99
N ALA A 225 -9.89 -14.56 -6.02
CA ALA A 225 -8.57 -14.06 -6.31
C ALA A 225 -8.63 -12.58 -6.67
N GLU A 226 -7.66 -11.81 -6.20
CA GLU A 226 -7.63 -10.34 -6.25
C GLU A 226 -6.51 -9.87 -7.18
N THR A 227 -6.76 -8.82 -7.94
CA THR A 227 -5.74 -8.12 -8.72
C THR A 227 -5.76 -6.65 -8.32
N ASN A 228 -4.64 -6.15 -7.78
CA ASN A 228 -4.47 -4.75 -7.43
C ASN A 228 -3.22 -4.20 -8.11
N ILE A 229 -3.42 -3.34 -9.10
CA ILE A 229 -2.35 -2.66 -9.85
C ILE A 229 -2.53 -1.17 -9.60
N ASP A 230 -1.47 -0.53 -9.14
CA ASP A 230 -1.40 0.91 -8.99
C ASP A 230 -0.15 1.41 -9.71
N MET A 231 -0.31 2.27 -10.68
CA MET A 231 0.77 2.71 -11.56
C MET A 231 0.66 4.19 -11.86
N GLN A 232 1.81 4.84 -11.97
CA GLN A 232 1.89 6.27 -12.19
C GLN A 232 2.97 6.64 -13.20
N VAL A 233 2.72 7.70 -13.94
CA VAL A 233 3.73 8.41 -14.75
C VAL A 233 3.95 9.76 -14.10
N MET A 234 5.19 10.00 -13.63
CA MET A 234 5.58 11.20 -12.90
C MET A 234 6.53 12.04 -13.74
N TYR A 235 6.31 13.34 -13.76
CA TYR A 235 7.16 14.34 -14.42
C TYR A 235 7.89 15.16 -13.36
N ASP A 236 9.22 15.25 -13.47
CA ASP A 236 10.05 16.08 -12.59
C ASP A 236 9.86 17.56 -12.91
N MET A 237 9.13 18.26 -12.04
CA MET A 237 8.85 19.70 -12.10
C MET A 237 9.84 20.54 -11.28
N SER A 238 10.86 19.94 -10.69
CA SER A 238 11.78 20.60 -9.75
C SER A 238 12.42 21.85 -10.35
N GLY A 239 12.82 21.80 -11.62
CA GLY A 239 13.39 22.94 -12.32
C GLY A 239 12.43 24.13 -12.46
N ALA A 240 11.13 23.88 -12.61
CA ALA A 240 10.11 24.91 -12.75
C ALA A 240 9.83 25.65 -11.42
N VAL A 241 10.12 25.01 -10.30
CA VAL A 241 9.93 25.60 -8.93
C VAL A 241 11.25 25.99 -8.26
N GLY A 242 12.37 25.89 -8.98
CA GLY A 242 13.70 26.24 -8.44
C GLY A 242 14.22 25.30 -7.38
N ALA A 243 13.69 24.06 -7.34
CA ALA A 243 14.11 23.02 -6.41
C ALA A 243 15.21 22.12 -6.99
N GLY A 244 15.87 21.33 -6.14
CA GLY A 244 16.83 20.31 -6.54
C GLY A 244 16.16 19.25 -7.43
N LYS A 245 16.90 18.65 -8.35
CA LYS A 245 16.40 17.61 -9.26
C LYS A 245 15.68 16.49 -8.49
N ASN A 246 14.53 16.06 -9.02
CA ASN A 246 13.63 15.03 -8.44
C ASN A 246 12.97 15.43 -7.10
N SER A 247 13.06 16.69 -6.66
CA SER A 247 12.41 17.11 -5.40
C SER A 247 10.92 17.34 -5.53
N PHE A 248 10.43 17.77 -6.70
CA PHE A 248 9.00 17.99 -6.93
C PHE A 248 8.53 17.34 -8.22
N LYS A 249 7.54 16.45 -8.08
CA LYS A 249 6.99 15.72 -9.20
C LYS A 249 5.47 15.91 -9.28
N LEU A 250 4.96 15.99 -10.51
CA LEU A 250 3.54 15.93 -10.82
C LEU A 250 3.27 14.78 -11.78
N GLY A 251 2.14 14.13 -11.66
CA GLY A 251 1.84 12.98 -12.49
C GLY A 251 0.38 12.57 -12.54
N LEU A 252 0.18 11.52 -13.32
CA LEU A 252 -1.08 10.81 -13.43
C LEU A 252 -0.88 9.41 -12.85
N GLU A 253 -1.82 8.99 -12.03
CA GLU A 253 -1.86 7.68 -11.40
C GLU A 253 -3.13 6.95 -11.81
N TYR A 254 -3.06 5.64 -11.94
CA TYR A 254 -4.22 4.81 -12.25
C TYR A 254 -4.22 3.56 -11.40
N GLN A 255 -5.31 3.37 -10.63
CA GLN A 255 -5.56 2.16 -9.88
C GLN A 255 -6.54 1.25 -10.61
N TYR A 256 -6.13 0.01 -10.82
CA TYR A 256 -6.97 -1.11 -11.26
C TYR A 256 -7.04 -2.12 -10.14
N TRP A 257 -8.20 -2.24 -9.49
CA TRP A 257 -8.37 -3.16 -8.37
C TRP A 257 -9.61 -4.02 -8.52
N LYS A 258 -9.41 -5.23 -9.06
CA LYS A 258 -10.48 -6.22 -9.28
C LYS A 258 -10.58 -7.16 -8.10
N ASN A 259 -11.79 -7.52 -7.72
CA ASN A 259 -12.16 -8.37 -6.58
C ASN A 259 -11.58 -7.82 -5.26
N LYS A 260 -11.77 -6.51 -5.08
CA LYS A 260 -11.21 -5.74 -3.98
C LYS A 260 -11.47 -6.42 -2.63
N PHE A 261 -10.36 -6.63 -1.88
CA PHE A 261 -10.35 -7.36 -0.60
C PHE A 261 -10.83 -8.81 -0.67
N GLY A 262 -10.77 -9.46 -1.84
CA GLY A 262 -11.26 -10.82 -2.07
C GLY A 262 -12.77 -10.91 -2.29
N ASN A 263 -13.47 -9.78 -2.45
CA ASN A 263 -14.89 -9.76 -2.79
C ASN A 263 -15.08 -9.93 -4.29
N ASP A 264 -15.83 -10.93 -4.70
CA ASP A 264 -16.10 -11.20 -6.11
C ASP A 264 -16.95 -10.05 -6.72
N ALA A 265 -16.38 -9.37 -7.73
CA ALA A 265 -17.03 -8.27 -8.44
C ALA A 265 -18.23 -8.74 -9.30
N SER A 266 -18.32 -10.04 -9.63
CA SER A 266 -19.47 -10.65 -10.30
C SER A 266 -20.55 -11.12 -9.33
N GLY A 267 -20.26 -11.14 -8.04
CA GLY A 267 -21.15 -11.56 -6.96
C GLY A 267 -21.89 -10.40 -6.29
N PRO A 268 -22.40 -10.61 -5.06
CA PRO A 268 -23.16 -9.60 -4.31
C PRO A 268 -22.42 -8.29 -3.98
N ALA A 269 -21.08 -8.33 -3.95
CA ALA A 269 -20.26 -7.13 -3.74
C ALA A 269 -20.36 -6.14 -4.92
N GLY A 270 -20.76 -6.65 -6.10
CA GLY A 270 -21.09 -5.85 -7.27
C GLY A 270 -19.92 -5.02 -7.80
N LYS A 271 -20.27 -3.99 -8.58
CA LYS A 271 -19.28 -3.10 -9.21
C LYS A 271 -18.37 -2.38 -8.22
N GLY A 272 -18.76 -2.24 -6.96
CA GLY A 272 -17.94 -1.67 -5.89
C GLY A 272 -16.71 -2.51 -5.54
N ALA A 273 -16.69 -3.80 -5.89
CA ALA A 273 -15.51 -4.64 -5.76
C ALA A 273 -14.52 -4.52 -6.94
N PHE A 274 -14.74 -3.57 -7.85
CA PHE A 274 -13.88 -3.33 -9.00
C PHE A 274 -13.61 -1.83 -9.20
N ALA A 275 -12.47 -1.36 -8.71
CA ALA A 275 -12.02 0.02 -8.90
C ALA A 275 -11.24 0.16 -10.22
N LYS A 276 -11.51 1.25 -10.92
CA LYS A 276 -10.80 1.75 -12.10
C LYS A 276 -10.66 3.26 -11.94
N THR A 277 -9.64 3.67 -11.19
CA THR A 277 -9.57 5.01 -10.63
C THR A 277 -8.40 5.79 -11.23
N PRO A 278 -8.66 6.73 -12.15
CA PRO A 278 -7.67 7.71 -12.53
C PRO A 278 -7.52 8.75 -11.40
N MET A 279 -6.27 9.16 -11.16
CA MET A 279 -5.91 10.15 -10.15
C MET A 279 -4.89 11.14 -10.72
N ILE A 280 -4.90 12.36 -10.18
CA ILE A 280 -3.77 13.27 -10.24
C ILE A 280 -2.90 13.05 -9.01
N ARG A 281 -1.58 13.20 -9.17
CA ARG A 281 -0.62 13.02 -8.09
C ARG A 281 0.42 14.12 -8.08
N ALA A 282 0.75 14.62 -6.89
CA ALA A 282 1.87 15.51 -6.63
C ALA A 282 2.73 14.90 -5.52
N GLU A 283 4.05 15.03 -5.66
CA GLU A 283 5.02 14.54 -4.67
C GLU A 283 6.09 15.58 -4.40
N TYR A 284 6.52 15.64 -3.15
CA TYR A 284 7.67 16.40 -2.73
C TYR A 284 8.65 15.50 -1.96
N HIS A 285 9.90 15.43 -2.45
CA HIS A 285 10.98 14.60 -1.92
C HIS A 285 11.98 15.47 -1.15
N PHE A 286 12.46 15.01 0.00
CA PHE A 286 13.36 15.74 0.88
C PHE A 286 14.33 14.83 1.65
#